data_9eb90529057a77fa9cd54197647bbcda
#
_entry.id   9eb90529057a77fa9cd54197647bbcda
#
_cell.length_a   1.000
_cell.length_b   1.000
_cell.length_c   1.000
_cell.angle_alpha   90.00
_cell.angle_beta   90.00
_cell.angle_gamma   90.00
#
_symmetry.space_group_name_H-M   'P 1'
#
loop_
_entity.id
_entity.type
_entity.pdbx_description
1 polymer ?
#
loop_
_entity_poly.entity_id
_entity_poly.type
_entity_poly.pdbx_seq_one_letter_code
_entity_poly.pdbx_strand_id
1 'polypeptide(L)'
;MVTPLSAPVPQTSRPSPRTPLRILRTETVLSRFPIHNLTTHGRVSIHLRRTNAQGDLDYLWDVSTSAHHGPPGPLAYKLDTLVINRLLDALPRPVPRVLNVGSLRQVAPQLALNTSGRQQEHLKSAFHQNASAYIVTQLRYRDRDGRQRRLEAGFTRYSVVWQGEMLPDGTPAEALSLVLSEPYREILNHAPVRPLYYTYLQVLTPMAQRFYELLSYHLFATLTHRRPHATLRYGEYCLLATQQRYTAYEQVKKQMYKVHRPHVAAGYLAQVRSTATTDADGQPDWLLHYTPGPKAHAEYAAFRHQPGVETALPRPEDAEPADLLALMLPETPASSAPTAAPSHPQAEALVQQFYQRFHGHAQVTPTAKELTQATALLTAQGREKAQYLLTFSHQAAQATQYHPQVFGGILHYTDRALAAYDAQTAQAIQAATQRAAADERTQHEQYLAWQQQELAGLRAALPPEELAALEAAQHARLVAEGTPAVALPLAVRVAVDAVLAVQAGLPSFEDWQQTQEACR
;
A
#
# COMPACT_ATOMS: atom_id res chain seq x y z
N MET A 1 -37.11 65.38 18.07
CA MET A 1 -35.88 65.12 17.35
C MET A 1 -35.31 63.81 17.87
N VAL A 2 -35.48 62.73 17.15
CA VAL A 2 -35.02 61.41 17.53
C VAL A 2 -33.91 61.07 16.52
N THR A 3 -32.67 60.84 17.04
CA THR A 3 -31.49 60.49 16.25
C THR A 3 -31.52 58.98 15.95
N PRO A 4 -31.29 58.50 14.73
CA PRO A 4 -31.25 57.08 14.43
C PRO A 4 -29.89 56.49 14.84
N LEU A 5 -29.94 55.37 15.57
CA LEU A 5 -28.78 54.53 15.88
C LEU A 5 -28.22 53.89 14.58
N SER A 6 -26.97 54.20 14.27
CA SER A 6 -26.20 53.50 13.24
C SER A 6 -25.93 52.06 13.63
N ALA A 7 -26.29 51.12 12.75
CA ALA A 7 -25.93 49.70 12.87
C ALA A 7 -24.40 49.50 12.68
N PRO A 8 -23.79 48.58 13.40
CA PRO A 8 -22.35 48.30 13.23
C PRO A 8 -22.07 47.60 11.88
N VAL A 9 -21.10 48.17 11.17
CA VAL A 9 -20.56 47.60 9.93
C VAL A 9 -19.89 46.24 10.24
N PRO A 10 -20.18 45.16 9.51
CA PRO A 10 -19.53 43.88 9.74
C PRO A 10 -18.03 44.01 9.43
N GLN A 11 -17.20 43.73 10.44
CA GLN A 11 -15.75 43.64 10.29
C GLN A 11 -15.42 42.48 9.36
N THR A 12 -14.92 42.79 8.17
CA THR A 12 -14.34 41.83 7.25
C THR A 12 -13.16 41.13 7.94
N SER A 13 -13.33 39.86 8.28
CA SER A 13 -12.28 39.02 8.84
C SER A 13 -11.05 39.04 7.91
N ARG A 14 -9.92 39.49 8.43
CA ARG A 14 -8.63 39.38 7.72
C ARG A 14 -8.39 37.94 7.33
N PRO A 15 -8.04 37.64 6.08
CA PRO A 15 -7.69 36.29 5.67
C PRO A 15 -6.48 35.79 6.48
N SER A 16 -6.62 34.66 7.15
CA SER A 16 -5.53 33.99 7.84
C SER A 16 -4.34 33.79 6.90
N PRO A 17 -3.09 33.87 7.38
CA PRO A 17 -1.92 33.63 6.55
C PRO A 17 -1.99 32.22 5.97
N ARG A 18 -1.98 32.18 4.65
CA ARG A 18 -2.12 30.95 3.86
C ARG A 18 -0.80 30.19 3.89
N THR A 19 -0.81 28.93 4.34
CA THR A 19 0.40 28.09 4.38
C THR A 19 0.88 27.78 2.97
N PRO A 20 2.18 27.99 2.66
CA PRO A 20 2.70 27.75 1.33
C PRO A 20 2.64 26.27 0.92
N LEU A 21 2.32 26.02 -0.36
CA LEU A 21 2.35 24.68 -0.94
C LEU A 21 3.78 24.17 -1.03
N ARG A 22 4.10 23.15 -0.26
CA ARG A 22 5.38 22.46 -0.38
C ARG A 22 5.31 21.41 -1.49
N ILE A 23 5.75 21.77 -2.68
CA ILE A 23 5.80 20.85 -3.82
C ILE A 23 7.10 20.05 -3.78
N LEU A 24 6.97 18.74 -3.95
CA LEU A 24 8.04 17.78 -4.14
C LEU A 24 8.11 17.42 -5.62
N ARG A 25 9.28 17.47 -6.22
CA ARG A 25 9.51 17.08 -7.63
C ARG A 25 9.96 15.62 -7.68
N THR A 26 9.14 14.76 -8.22
CA THR A 26 9.42 13.33 -8.35
C THR A 26 9.64 12.98 -9.82
N GLU A 27 10.65 12.16 -10.12
CA GLU A 27 10.91 11.67 -11.46
C GLU A 27 9.73 10.81 -11.98
N THR A 28 9.53 10.80 -13.31
CA THR A 28 8.32 10.19 -13.91
C THR A 28 8.58 8.82 -14.55
N VAL A 29 9.81 8.34 -14.57
CA VAL A 29 10.20 7.12 -15.28
C VAL A 29 10.03 5.89 -14.40
N LEU A 30 10.78 5.80 -13.29
CA LEU A 30 10.72 4.65 -12.39
C LEU A 30 9.58 4.75 -11.39
N SER A 31 9.23 5.96 -10.92
CA SER A 31 8.22 6.17 -9.87
C SER A 31 6.83 5.66 -10.22
N ARG A 32 6.51 5.47 -11.50
CA ARG A 32 5.24 4.88 -11.94
C ARG A 32 5.19 3.37 -11.76
N PHE A 33 6.33 2.68 -11.71
CA PHE A 33 6.39 1.24 -11.56
C PHE A 33 6.42 0.81 -10.09
N PRO A 34 5.80 -0.32 -9.73
CA PRO A 34 5.78 -0.79 -8.37
C PRO A 34 7.12 -1.43 -7.99
N ILE A 35 7.54 -1.19 -6.75
CA ILE A 35 8.64 -1.89 -6.09
C ILE A 35 8.15 -2.47 -4.76
N HIS A 36 7.11 -1.88 -4.19
CA HIS A 36 6.60 -2.15 -2.86
C HIS A 36 5.35 -3.02 -2.92
N ASN A 37 5.27 -3.98 -2.01
CA ASN A 37 4.04 -4.72 -1.77
C ASN A 37 3.19 -3.95 -0.74
N LEU A 38 2.11 -3.33 -1.21
CA LEU A 38 1.18 -2.56 -0.38
C LEU A 38 -0.07 -3.36 -0.01
N THR A 39 -0.16 -4.63 -0.40
CA THR A 39 -1.25 -5.51 0.02
C THR A 39 -1.11 -5.88 1.49
N THR A 40 -2.22 -6.01 2.19
CA THR A 40 -2.24 -6.45 3.59
C THR A 40 -2.05 -7.95 3.74
N HIS A 41 -2.26 -8.71 2.68
CA HIS A 41 -2.18 -10.17 2.66
C HIS A 41 -1.52 -10.66 1.37
N GLY A 42 -0.72 -11.72 1.49
CA GLY A 42 -0.06 -12.39 0.39
C GLY A 42 1.25 -11.71 -0.08
N ARG A 43 2.01 -12.45 -0.86
CA ARG A 43 3.18 -11.93 -1.60
C ARG A 43 2.76 -11.68 -3.03
N VAL A 44 3.03 -10.50 -3.55
CA VAL A 44 2.81 -10.17 -4.96
C VAL A 44 4.17 -10.19 -5.64
N SER A 45 4.34 -11.11 -6.59
CA SER A 45 5.46 -11.06 -7.52
C SER A 45 5.24 -9.91 -8.50
N ILE A 46 6.25 -9.08 -8.70
CA ILE A 46 6.15 -7.90 -9.57
C ILE A 46 6.84 -8.24 -10.88
N HIS A 47 6.06 -8.72 -11.86
CA HIS A 47 6.51 -9.04 -13.21
C HIS A 47 5.59 -8.32 -14.18
N LEU A 48 6.05 -7.20 -14.74
CA LEU A 48 5.28 -6.40 -15.67
C LEU A 48 5.92 -6.44 -17.03
N ARG A 49 5.15 -6.84 -18.03
CA ARG A 49 5.57 -6.82 -19.42
C ARG A 49 4.46 -6.23 -20.27
N ARG A 50 4.81 -5.32 -21.14
CA ARG A 50 3.90 -4.75 -22.12
C ARG A 50 4.56 -4.73 -23.49
N THR A 51 3.80 -5.13 -24.50
CA THR A 51 4.15 -4.99 -25.90
C THR A 51 3.27 -3.94 -26.56
N ASN A 52 3.78 -3.23 -27.55
CA ASN A 52 3.01 -2.30 -28.37
C ASN A 52 2.13 -3.05 -29.37
N ALA A 53 1.33 -2.32 -30.16
CA ALA A 53 0.47 -2.89 -31.18
C ALA A 53 1.25 -3.61 -32.33
N GLN A 54 2.54 -3.33 -32.47
CA GLN A 54 3.45 -3.96 -33.43
C GLN A 54 4.13 -5.22 -32.88
N GLY A 55 3.87 -5.57 -31.60
CA GLY A 55 4.51 -6.71 -30.93
C GLY A 55 5.87 -6.41 -30.29
N ASP A 56 6.40 -5.19 -30.45
CA ASP A 56 7.65 -4.79 -29.81
C ASP A 56 7.47 -4.57 -28.31
N LEU A 57 8.52 -4.88 -27.54
CA LEU A 57 8.53 -4.63 -26.10
C LEU A 57 8.50 -3.13 -25.80
N ASP A 58 7.41 -2.70 -25.16
CA ASP A 58 7.23 -1.32 -24.68
C ASP A 58 7.97 -1.13 -23.34
N TYR A 59 7.74 -2.05 -22.39
CA TYR A 59 8.51 -2.13 -21.16
C TYR A 59 8.53 -3.55 -20.58
N LEU A 60 9.63 -3.87 -19.89
CA LEU A 60 9.79 -4.98 -18.95
C LEU A 60 10.15 -4.38 -17.59
N TRP A 61 9.52 -4.89 -16.54
CA TRP A 61 9.80 -4.49 -15.17
C TRP A 61 9.61 -5.67 -14.23
N ASP A 62 10.72 -6.19 -13.73
CA ASP A 62 10.74 -7.30 -12.79
C ASP A 62 11.41 -6.87 -11.50
N VAL A 63 10.84 -7.25 -10.36
CA VAL A 63 11.42 -6.96 -9.05
C VAL A 63 11.63 -8.25 -8.27
N SER A 64 12.88 -8.55 -8.00
CA SER A 64 13.29 -9.62 -7.10
C SER A 64 13.64 -9.04 -5.74
N THR A 65 13.27 -9.73 -4.67
CA THR A 65 13.48 -9.28 -3.30
C THR A 65 14.30 -10.30 -2.50
N SER A 66 15.04 -9.83 -1.51
CA SER A 66 15.83 -10.69 -0.64
C SER A 66 14.93 -11.64 0.18
N ALA A 67 15.26 -12.91 0.22
CA ALA A 67 14.59 -13.87 1.09
C ALA A 67 14.72 -13.51 2.58
N HIS A 68 15.86 -12.92 2.97
CA HIS A 68 16.15 -12.53 4.36
C HIS A 68 15.36 -11.28 4.80
N HIS A 69 15.30 -10.24 3.95
CA HIS A 69 14.66 -8.98 4.32
C HIS A 69 13.18 -8.93 3.88
N GLY A 70 12.77 -9.82 3.01
CA GLY A 70 11.43 -9.83 2.42
C GLY A 70 11.17 -8.67 1.45
N PRO A 71 9.95 -8.61 0.87
CA PRO A 71 9.57 -7.56 -0.05
C PRO A 71 9.40 -6.23 0.69
N PRO A 72 9.74 -5.09 0.03
CA PRO A 72 9.47 -3.78 0.59
C PRO A 72 7.98 -3.57 0.87
N GLY A 73 7.65 -3.34 2.15
CA GLY A 73 6.27 -3.17 2.60
C GLY A 73 5.84 -1.70 2.74
N PRO A 74 4.68 -1.45 3.39
CA PRO A 74 4.12 -0.10 3.55
C PRO A 74 5.04 0.92 4.24
N LEU A 75 5.86 0.49 5.21
CA LEU A 75 6.82 1.38 5.87
C LEU A 75 7.98 1.73 4.94
N ALA A 76 8.50 0.74 4.20
CA ALA A 76 9.53 0.96 3.19
C ALA A 76 9.05 1.91 2.08
N TYR A 77 7.77 1.79 1.67
CA TYR A 77 7.13 2.71 0.73
C TYR A 77 7.07 4.15 1.28
N LYS A 78 6.59 4.33 2.52
CA LYS A 78 6.57 5.65 3.17
C LYS A 78 7.96 6.26 3.30
N LEU A 79 8.96 5.44 3.62
CA LEU A 79 10.36 5.86 3.70
C LEU A 79 10.85 6.43 2.37
N ASP A 80 10.62 5.73 1.27
CA ASP A 80 10.97 6.21 -0.07
C ASP A 80 10.23 7.50 -0.40
N THR A 81 8.92 7.50 -0.21
CA THR A 81 8.05 8.58 -0.70
C THR A 81 8.21 9.86 0.12
N LEU A 82 8.29 9.76 1.45
CA LEU A 82 8.29 10.93 2.34
C LEU A 82 9.69 11.40 2.75
N VAL A 83 10.67 10.52 2.75
CA VAL A 83 12.03 10.86 3.20
C VAL A 83 12.99 10.92 2.03
N ILE A 84 13.16 9.81 1.31
CA ILE A 84 14.20 9.70 0.27
C ILE A 84 13.90 10.62 -0.91
N ASN A 85 12.66 10.61 -1.44
CA ASN A 85 12.28 11.51 -2.53
C ASN A 85 12.44 13.00 -2.15
N ARG A 86 12.13 13.35 -0.90
CA ARG A 86 12.31 14.71 -0.40
C ARG A 86 13.78 15.13 -0.35
N LEU A 87 14.65 14.22 0.11
CA LEU A 87 16.09 14.47 0.14
C LEU A 87 16.65 14.60 -1.28
N LEU A 88 16.25 13.71 -2.19
CA LEU A 88 16.65 13.75 -3.60
C LEU A 88 16.19 15.02 -4.32
N ASP A 89 14.98 15.51 -4.01
CA ASP A 89 14.46 16.77 -4.58
C ASP A 89 15.24 18.00 -4.11
N ALA A 90 15.75 17.98 -2.88
CA ALA A 90 16.52 19.08 -2.31
C ALA A 90 17.97 19.16 -2.85
N LEU A 91 18.47 18.12 -3.51
CA LEU A 91 19.84 18.07 -4.00
C LEU A 91 20.00 18.81 -5.33
N PRO A 92 21.18 19.43 -5.56
CA PRO A 92 21.53 19.98 -6.85
C PRO A 92 21.66 18.87 -7.91
N ARG A 93 21.57 19.26 -9.17
CA ARG A 93 21.85 18.37 -10.30
C ARG A 93 23.24 18.69 -10.89
N PRO A 94 24.05 17.70 -11.22
CA PRO A 94 23.80 16.24 -11.11
C PRO A 94 23.75 15.75 -9.65
N VAL A 95 22.87 14.79 -9.38
CA VAL A 95 22.70 14.19 -8.04
C VAL A 95 24.01 13.53 -7.59
N PRO A 96 24.52 13.81 -6.39
CA PRO A 96 25.72 13.17 -5.85
C PRO A 96 25.50 11.65 -5.68
N ARG A 97 26.59 10.90 -5.71
CA ARG A 97 26.54 9.44 -5.55
C ARG A 97 26.12 9.02 -4.13
N VAL A 98 26.52 9.81 -3.14
CA VAL A 98 26.22 9.55 -1.71
C VAL A 98 25.16 10.54 -1.25
N LEU A 99 24.08 10.01 -0.70
CA LEU A 99 22.99 10.77 -0.09
C LEU A 99 23.05 10.59 1.43
N ASN A 100 23.32 11.65 2.17
CA ASN A 100 23.26 11.65 3.63
C ASN A 100 21.80 11.72 4.08
N VAL A 101 21.33 10.73 4.82
CA VAL A 101 19.95 10.63 5.32
C VAL A 101 19.82 11.23 6.73
N GLY A 102 20.91 11.26 7.47
CA GLY A 102 20.93 11.65 8.87
C GLY A 102 20.78 10.45 9.82
N SER A 103 20.29 10.67 11.01
CA SER A 103 20.08 9.61 11.99
C SER A 103 18.66 9.01 11.92
N LEU A 104 18.50 7.75 12.34
CA LEU A 104 17.17 7.11 12.44
C LEU A 104 16.21 7.90 13.36
N ARG A 105 16.75 8.60 14.38
CA ARG A 105 15.96 9.46 15.26
C ARG A 105 15.41 10.70 14.54
N GLN A 106 16.11 11.18 13.51
CA GLN A 106 15.62 12.29 12.66
C GLN A 106 14.63 11.81 11.59
N VAL A 107 14.74 10.55 11.15
CA VAL A 107 13.85 9.96 10.14
C VAL A 107 12.49 9.56 10.75
N ALA A 108 12.48 8.97 11.94
CA ALA A 108 11.27 8.44 12.57
C ALA A 108 10.10 9.46 12.67
N PRO A 109 10.29 10.70 13.14
CA PRO A 109 9.20 11.68 13.21
C PRO A 109 8.62 12.06 11.85
N GLN A 110 9.43 12.02 10.77
CA GLN A 110 8.96 12.32 9.41
C GLN A 110 7.97 11.27 8.88
N LEU A 111 7.99 10.08 9.49
CA LEU A 111 7.09 8.97 9.19
C LEU A 111 5.97 8.82 10.24
N ALA A 112 5.83 9.79 11.15
CA ALA A 112 4.92 9.75 12.29
C ALA A 112 5.19 8.55 13.22
N LEU A 113 6.47 8.15 13.36
CA LEU A 113 6.93 7.09 14.26
C LEU A 113 7.59 7.70 15.50
N ASN A 114 7.50 7.00 16.63
CA ASN A 114 8.30 7.34 17.81
C ASN A 114 9.75 6.86 17.65
N THR A 115 10.64 7.32 18.53
CA THR A 115 12.08 7.03 18.49
C THR A 115 12.49 5.82 19.34
N SER A 116 11.55 4.92 19.70
CA SER A 116 11.86 3.71 20.46
C SER A 116 12.77 2.76 19.69
N GLY A 117 13.54 1.94 20.41
CA GLY A 117 14.43 0.96 19.80
C GLY A 117 13.73 0.03 18.81
N ARG A 118 12.52 -0.46 19.14
CA ARG A 118 11.71 -1.29 18.25
C ARG A 118 11.37 -0.58 16.92
N GLN A 119 11.02 0.70 16.98
CA GLN A 119 10.71 1.47 15.76
C GLN A 119 11.98 1.73 14.93
N GLN A 120 13.13 1.91 15.57
CA GLN A 120 14.40 2.02 14.86
C GLN A 120 14.76 0.73 14.12
N GLU A 121 14.54 -0.45 14.73
CA GLU A 121 14.75 -1.74 14.05
C GLU A 121 13.78 -1.93 12.86
N HIS A 122 12.50 -1.52 12.99
CA HIS A 122 11.56 -1.52 11.86
C HIS A 122 12.03 -0.59 10.74
N LEU A 123 12.60 0.57 11.08
CA LEU A 123 13.17 1.49 10.08
C LEU A 123 14.41 0.89 9.41
N LYS A 124 15.31 0.25 10.14
CA LYS A 124 16.46 -0.46 9.56
C LYS A 124 15.99 -1.53 8.57
N SER A 125 15.00 -2.34 8.99
CA SER A 125 14.40 -3.35 8.12
C SER A 125 13.82 -2.72 6.84
N ALA A 126 13.12 -1.59 6.93
CA ALA A 126 12.57 -0.89 5.77
C ALA A 126 13.67 -0.38 4.82
N PHE A 127 14.80 0.13 5.34
CA PHE A 127 15.96 0.50 4.53
C PHE A 127 16.55 -0.71 3.80
N HIS A 128 16.73 -1.83 4.50
CA HIS A 128 17.26 -3.06 3.89
C HIS A 128 16.30 -3.64 2.85
N GLN A 129 15.00 -3.64 3.10
CA GLN A 129 13.99 -4.06 2.12
C GLN A 129 14.10 -3.25 0.83
N ASN A 130 14.18 -1.93 0.93
CA ASN A 130 14.32 -1.06 -0.23
C ASN A 130 15.65 -1.24 -0.96
N ALA A 131 16.75 -1.38 -0.22
CA ALA A 131 18.10 -1.56 -0.78
C ALA A 131 18.29 -2.94 -1.43
N SER A 132 17.57 -3.96 -0.96
CA SER A 132 17.66 -5.33 -1.51
C SER A 132 16.69 -5.60 -2.67
N ALA A 133 15.81 -4.64 -3.00
CA ALA A 133 14.92 -4.77 -4.14
C ALA A 133 15.72 -4.63 -5.44
N TYR A 134 15.98 -5.75 -6.11
CA TYR A 134 16.69 -5.82 -7.37
C TYR A 134 15.70 -5.69 -8.52
N ILE A 135 15.91 -4.70 -9.36
CA ILE A 135 15.05 -4.35 -10.49
C ILE A 135 15.74 -4.77 -11.77
N VAL A 136 15.06 -5.59 -12.57
CA VAL A 136 15.44 -5.86 -13.97
C VAL A 136 14.44 -5.12 -14.84
N THR A 137 14.95 -4.24 -15.70
CA THR A 137 14.07 -3.43 -16.53
C THR A 137 14.61 -3.22 -17.93
N GLN A 138 13.68 -3.16 -18.87
CA GLN A 138 13.89 -2.64 -20.21
C GLN A 138 12.75 -1.67 -20.50
N LEU A 139 13.08 -0.39 -20.68
CA LEU A 139 12.08 0.63 -20.96
C LEU A 139 12.64 1.73 -21.86
N ARG A 140 11.74 2.41 -22.57
CA ARG A 140 12.05 3.60 -23.37
C ARG A 140 11.36 4.80 -22.73
N TYR A 141 12.06 5.91 -22.62
CA TYR A 141 11.51 7.15 -22.07
C TYR A 141 12.07 8.37 -22.79
N ARG A 142 11.38 9.49 -22.70
CA ARG A 142 11.91 10.80 -23.12
C ARG A 142 12.52 11.50 -21.92
N ASP A 143 13.73 12.02 -22.08
CA ASP A 143 14.38 12.83 -21.06
C ASP A 143 13.80 14.25 -21.02
N ARG A 144 14.34 15.11 -20.12
CA ARG A 144 13.90 16.50 -19.98
C ARG A 144 14.10 17.32 -21.25
N ASP A 145 15.11 16.96 -22.04
CA ASP A 145 15.47 17.63 -23.29
C ASP A 145 14.66 17.10 -24.48
N GLY A 146 13.71 16.17 -24.23
CA GLY A 146 12.86 15.56 -25.25
C GLY A 146 13.55 14.44 -26.04
N ARG A 147 14.80 14.08 -25.73
CA ARG A 147 15.55 13.02 -26.40
C ARG A 147 15.02 11.65 -25.96
N GLN A 148 14.92 10.73 -26.89
CA GLN A 148 14.53 9.36 -26.59
C GLN A 148 15.72 8.60 -25.99
N ARG A 149 15.52 8.00 -24.82
CA ARG A 149 16.49 7.17 -24.11
C ARG A 149 15.96 5.76 -23.94
N ARG A 150 16.86 4.81 -23.85
CA ARG A 150 16.58 3.41 -23.51
C ARG A 150 17.33 3.08 -22.23
N LEU A 151 16.63 2.47 -21.28
CA LEU A 151 17.22 1.84 -20.12
C LEU A 151 17.04 0.34 -20.25
N GLU A 152 18.14 -0.41 -20.20
CA GLU A 152 18.16 -1.88 -20.13
C GLU A 152 19.20 -2.23 -19.07
N ALA A 153 18.76 -2.56 -17.88
CA ALA A 153 19.64 -2.76 -16.74
C ALA A 153 19.00 -3.66 -15.68
N GLY A 154 19.87 -4.36 -14.93
CA GLY A 154 19.56 -4.96 -13.66
C GLY A 154 20.29 -4.22 -12.54
N PHE A 155 19.57 -3.68 -11.56
CA PHE A 155 20.18 -2.89 -10.49
C PHE A 155 19.32 -2.81 -9.23
N THR A 156 19.97 -2.50 -8.11
CA THR A 156 19.29 -1.96 -6.92
C THR A 156 19.37 -0.44 -6.98
N ARG A 157 18.39 0.28 -6.44
CA ARG A 157 18.39 1.75 -6.49
C ARG A 157 19.54 2.35 -5.67
N TYR A 158 19.86 1.76 -4.53
CA TYR A 158 20.92 2.21 -3.64
C TYR A 158 21.34 1.09 -2.69
N SER A 159 22.53 1.23 -2.11
CA SER A 159 22.97 0.49 -0.93
C SER A 159 22.94 1.36 0.32
N VAL A 160 22.83 0.73 1.49
CA VAL A 160 22.78 1.41 2.80
C VAL A 160 24.15 1.31 3.45
N VAL A 161 24.69 2.43 3.91
CA VAL A 161 25.91 2.53 4.68
C VAL A 161 25.57 3.13 6.04
N TRP A 162 25.81 2.37 7.10
CA TRP A 162 25.51 2.80 8.47
C TRP A 162 26.61 3.73 9.00
N GLN A 163 26.25 4.52 10.01
CA GLN A 163 27.24 5.39 10.68
C GLN A 163 28.45 4.59 11.16
N GLY A 164 29.64 5.08 10.83
CA GLY A 164 30.94 4.45 11.15
C GLY A 164 31.45 3.45 10.12
N GLU A 165 30.62 3.05 9.13
CA GLU A 165 31.06 2.20 8.01
C GLU A 165 31.72 3.05 6.92
N MET A 166 32.50 2.39 6.05
CA MET A 166 33.26 3.06 4.99
C MET A 166 32.39 3.39 3.79
N LEU A 167 32.46 4.64 3.33
CA LEU A 167 31.90 5.10 2.07
C LEU A 167 32.79 4.71 0.88
N PRO A 168 32.27 4.77 -0.37
CA PRO A 168 33.04 4.42 -1.58
C PRO A 168 34.30 5.25 -1.81
N ASP A 169 34.41 6.44 -1.22
CA ASP A 169 35.58 7.31 -1.28
C ASP A 169 36.63 7.01 -0.21
N GLY A 170 36.40 5.98 0.64
CA GLY A 170 37.29 5.59 1.72
C GLY A 170 37.15 6.40 3.00
N THR A 171 36.16 7.28 3.11
CA THR A 171 35.88 8.01 4.35
C THR A 171 34.84 7.28 5.21
N PRO A 172 34.89 7.37 6.57
CA PRO A 172 33.84 6.80 7.41
C PRO A 172 32.56 7.64 7.29
N ALA A 173 31.39 6.97 7.21
CA ALA A 173 30.10 7.61 7.19
C ALA A 173 29.78 8.28 8.54
N GLU A 174 29.60 9.58 8.56
CA GLU A 174 29.24 10.35 9.77
C GLU A 174 27.79 10.07 10.24
N ALA A 175 26.94 9.63 9.32
CA ALA A 175 25.53 9.32 9.55
C ALA A 175 25.08 8.22 8.59
N LEU A 176 23.82 7.75 8.74
CA LEU A 176 23.21 6.87 7.77
C LEU A 176 23.24 7.51 6.37
N SER A 177 23.86 6.83 5.44
CA SER A 177 24.03 7.26 4.07
C SER A 177 23.51 6.23 3.07
N LEU A 178 23.03 6.70 1.92
CA LEU A 178 22.67 5.85 0.79
C LEU A 178 23.65 6.08 -0.34
N VAL A 179 24.21 5.02 -0.87
CA VAL A 179 25.07 5.06 -2.07
C VAL A 179 24.20 4.69 -3.26
N LEU A 180 23.88 5.69 -4.07
CA LEU A 180 23.01 5.52 -5.24
C LEU A 180 23.74 4.75 -6.34
N SER A 181 23.03 3.80 -6.97
CA SER A 181 23.55 3.09 -8.14
C SER A 181 23.59 3.99 -9.37
N GLU A 182 24.48 3.70 -10.30
CA GLU A 182 24.64 4.55 -11.48
C GLU A 182 23.38 4.58 -12.37
N PRO A 183 22.70 3.44 -12.67
CA PRO A 183 21.46 3.49 -13.44
C PRO A 183 20.37 4.34 -12.78
N TYR A 184 20.28 4.32 -11.46
CA TYR A 184 19.30 5.14 -10.73
C TYR A 184 19.67 6.64 -10.77
N ARG A 185 20.95 6.97 -10.60
CA ARG A 185 21.45 8.36 -10.72
C ARG A 185 21.21 8.94 -12.11
N GLU A 186 21.46 8.15 -13.14
CA GLU A 186 21.20 8.54 -14.53
C GLU A 186 19.73 8.93 -14.74
N ILE A 187 18.80 8.11 -14.23
CA ILE A 187 17.38 8.45 -14.27
C ILE A 187 17.07 9.72 -13.48
N LEU A 188 17.58 9.86 -12.25
CA LEU A 188 17.35 11.05 -11.43
C LEU A 188 17.85 12.33 -12.11
N ASN A 189 18.93 12.24 -12.87
CA ASN A 189 19.54 13.37 -13.54
C ASN A 189 18.83 13.76 -14.84
N HIS A 190 18.24 12.82 -15.55
CA HIS A 190 17.72 13.05 -16.91
C HIS A 190 16.20 12.91 -17.04
N ALA A 191 15.54 12.15 -16.17
CA ALA A 191 14.10 11.96 -16.26
C ALA A 191 13.32 13.26 -16.06
N PRO A 192 12.19 13.44 -16.76
CA PRO A 192 11.24 14.50 -16.44
C PRO A 192 10.72 14.35 -15.01
N VAL A 193 10.28 15.45 -14.42
CA VAL A 193 9.73 15.47 -13.08
C VAL A 193 8.29 15.97 -13.09
N ARG A 194 7.51 15.55 -12.10
CA ARG A 194 6.14 15.99 -11.84
C ARG A 194 5.98 16.47 -10.41
N PRO A 195 4.99 17.32 -10.11
CA PRO A 195 4.72 17.77 -8.76
C PRO A 195 4.03 16.71 -7.92
N LEU A 196 4.35 16.69 -6.62
CA LEU A 196 3.54 16.07 -5.56
C LEU A 196 3.43 17.07 -4.40
N TYR A 197 2.23 17.28 -3.88
CA TYR A 197 2.02 18.13 -2.72
C TYR A 197 2.41 17.38 -1.45
N TYR A 198 3.58 17.73 -0.89
CA TYR A 198 4.23 16.98 0.19
C TYR A 198 3.36 16.86 1.45
N THR A 199 2.77 17.96 1.92
CA THR A 199 1.93 17.94 3.13
C THR A 199 0.67 17.07 2.94
N TYR A 200 0.11 17.08 1.72
CA TYR A 200 -1.00 16.21 1.38
C TYR A 200 -0.59 14.73 1.37
N LEU A 201 0.57 14.44 0.79
CA LEU A 201 1.13 13.09 0.75
C LEU A 201 1.33 12.50 2.16
N GLN A 202 1.78 13.31 3.13
CA GLN A 202 2.03 12.88 4.51
C GLN A 202 0.79 12.34 5.24
N VAL A 203 -0.40 12.89 4.96
CA VAL A 203 -1.64 12.52 5.66
C VAL A 203 -2.36 11.32 5.04
N LEU A 204 -1.92 10.88 3.86
CA LEU A 204 -2.51 9.75 3.16
C LEU A 204 -2.01 8.40 3.71
N THR A 205 -2.86 7.39 3.65
CA THR A 205 -2.45 5.99 3.85
C THR A 205 -1.56 5.52 2.70
N PRO A 206 -0.69 4.51 2.86
CA PRO A 206 0.22 4.06 1.80
C PRO A 206 -0.48 3.74 0.48
N MET A 207 -1.67 3.15 0.54
CA MET A 207 -2.46 2.84 -0.65
C MET A 207 -2.99 4.10 -1.34
N ALA A 208 -3.51 5.05 -0.58
CA ALA A 208 -3.95 6.34 -1.11
C ALA A 208 -2.77 7.18 -1.60
N GLN A 209 -1.60 7.11 -0.94
CA GLN A 209 -0.36 7.71 -1.43
C GLN A 209 0.03 7.15 -2.81
N ARG A 210 0.01 5.82 -2.96
CA ARG A 210 0.35 5.18 -4.22
C ARG A 210 -0.62 5.56 -5.34
N PHE A 211 -1.91 5.57 -5.04
CA PHE A 211 -2.91 6.06 -6.00
C PHE A 211 -2.66 7.52 -6.39
N TYR A 212 -2.37 8.37 -5.41
CA TYR A 212 -2.05 9.78 -5.67
C TYR A 212 -0.82 9.94 -6.57
N GLU A 213 0.24 9.17 -6.34
CA GLU A 213 1.43 9.18 -7.20
C GLU A 213 1.10 8.81 -8.65
N LEU A 214 0.33 7.74 -8.86
CA LEU A 214 -0.09 7.31 -10.19
C LEU A 214 -1.01 8.35 -10.84
N LEU A 215 -2.01 8.81 -10.09
CA LEU A 215 -2.98 9.76 -10.58
C LEU A 215 -2.36 11.13 -10.90
N SER A 216 -1.41 11.60 -10.09
CA SER A 216 -0.71 12.87 -10.33
C SER A 216 0.02 12.90 -11.67
N TYR A 217 0.56 11.75 -12.11
CA TYR A 217 1.16 11.60 -13.43
C TYR A 217 0.13 11.87 -14.54
N HIS A 218 -1.04 11.24 -14.46
CA HIS A 218 -2.12 11.40 -15.44
C HIS A 218 -2.75 12.79 -15.38
N LEU A 219 -2.98 13.34 -14.18
CA LEU A 219 -3.54 14.68 -13.99
C LEU A 219 -2.57 15.77 -14.45
N PHE A 220 -1.27 15.61 -14.18
CA PHE A 220 -0.27 16.55 -14.66
C PHE A 220 -0.28 16.64 -16.19
N ALA A 221 -0.29 15.49 -16.89
CA ALA A 221 -0.39 15.45 -18.34
C ALA A 221 -1.71 16.06 -18.84
N THR A 222 -2.82 15.76 -18.16
CA THR A 222 -4.16 16.28 -18.48
C THR A 222 -4.22 17.81 -18.38
N LEU A 223 -3.69 18.37 -17.28
CA LEU A 223 -3.65 19.82 -17.07
C LEU A 223 -2.68 20.52 -18.05
N THR A 224 -1.55 19.89 -18.36
CA THR A 224 -0.60 20.40 -19.37
C THR A 224 -1.23 20.53 -20.76
N HIS A 225 -2.02 19.53 -21.15
CA HIS A 225 -2.69 19.49 -22.46
C HIS A 225 -4.11 20.05 -22.41
N ARG A 226 -4.56 20.66 -21.30
CA ARG A 226 -5.87 21.28 -21.12
C ARG A 226 -7.04 20.31 -21.42
N ARG A 227 -6.88 19.04 -21.07
CA ARG A 227 -7.93 18.03 -21.19
C ARG A 227 -8.90 18.13 -20.01
N PRO A 228 -10.20 17.79 -20.16
CA PRO A 228 -11.18 17.93 -19.09
C PRO A 228 -11.01 16.89 -17.98
N HIS A 229 -10.49 15.72 -18.28
CA HIS A 229 -10.29 14.62 -17.32
C HIS A 229 -9.10 13.76 -17.69
N ALA A 230 -8.50 13.16 -16.68
CA ALA A 230 -7.52 12.09 -16.83
C ALA A 230 -8.24 10.74 -16.92
N THR A 231 -7.60 9.77 -17.54
CA THR A 231 -8.11 8.39 -17.61
C THR A 231 -7.07 7.42 -17.09
N LEU A 232 -7.55 6.37 -16.41
CA LEU A 232 -6.74 5.25 -15.96
C LEU A 232 -7.59 3.98 -16.03
N ARG A 233 -7.06 2.90 -16.61
CA ARG A 233 -7.73 1.60 -16.57
C ARG A 233 -7.62 0.99 -15.18
N TYR A 234 -8.70 0.38 -14.70
CA TYR A 234 -8.69 -0.28 -13.39
C TYR A 234 -7.68 -1.42 -13.32
N GLY A 235 -7.59 -2.25 -14.39
CA GLY A 235 -6.58 -3.31 -14.47
C GLY A 235 -5.15 -2.76 -14.40
N GLU A 236 -4.87 -1.66 -15.10
CA GLU A 236 -3.57 -0.98 -15.03
C GLU A 236 -3.28 -0.42 -13.65
N TYR A 237 -4.27 0.18 -12.98
CA TYR A 237 -4.13 0.61 -11.60
C TYR A 237 -3.77 -0.56 -10.67
N CYS A 238 -4.49 -1.68 -10.75
CA CYS A 238 -4.20 -2.86 -9.92
C CYS A 238 -2.78 -3.37 -10.13
N LEU A 239 -2.32 -3.40 -11.37
CA LEU A 239 -0.97 -3.81 -11.73
C LEU A 239 0.09 -2.86 -11.14
N LEU A 240 -0.07 -1.54 -11.33
CA LEU A 240 0.90 -0.54 -10.90
C LEU A 240 0.84 -0.24 -9.38
N ALA A 241 -0.27 -0.56 -8.73
CA ALA A 241 -0.44 -0.41 -7.28
C ALA A 241 -0.30 -1.74 -6.51
N THR A 242 0.09 -2.83 -7.18
CA THR A 242 0.21 -4.19 -6.62
C THR A 242 -1.07 -4.62 -5.89
N GLN A 243 -2.24 -4.38 -6.50
CA GLN A 243 -3.53 -4.70 -5.94
C GLN A 243 -4.17 -5.90 -6.62
N GLN A 244 -4.97 -6.64 -5.85
CA GLN A 244 -5.82 -7.68 -6.42
C GLN A 244 -6.81 -7.06 -7.41
N ARG A 245 -6.89 -7.61 -8.61
CA ARG A 245 -7.86 -7.24 -9.62
C ARG A 245 -9.14 -8.05 -9.44
N TYR A 246 -10.27 -7.37 -9.41
CA TYR A 246 -11.59 -7.97 -9.36
C TYR A 246 -12.28 -7.86 -10.71
N THR A 247 -13.10 -8.88 -11.04
CA THR A 247 -13.90 -8.91 -12.27
C THR A 247 -15.35 -8.49 -12.05
N ALA A 248 -15.82 -8.46 -10.79
CA ALA A 248 -17.17 -8.02 -10.44
C ALA A 248 -17.15 -6.53 -10.07
N TYR A 249 -18.00 -5.73 -10.72
CA TYR A 249 -18.04 -4.27 -10.55
C TYR A 249 -18.24 -3.82 -9.11
N GLU A 250 -19.10 -4.51 -8.35
CA GLU A 250 -19.35 -4.16 -6.94
C GLU A 250 -18.10 -4.31 -6.06
N GLN A 251 -17.23 -5.27 -6.35
CA GLN A 251 -15.96 -5.42 -5.65
C GLN A 251 -14.97 -4.32 -6.08
N VAL A 252 -14.91 -4.00 -7.37
CA VAL A 252 -14.12 -2.87 -7.90
C VAL A 252 -14.55 -1.58 -7.23
N LYS A 253 -15.86 -1.31 -7.17
CA LYS A 253 -16.43 -0.12 -6.53
C LYS A 253 -16.02 -0.03 -5.06
N LYS A 254 -16.14 -1.12 -4.30
CA LYS A 254 -15.73 -1.17 -2.88
C LYS A 254 -14.23 -0.92 -2.69
N GLN A 255 -13.39 -1.50 -3.53
CA GLN A 255 -11.95 -1.30 -3.48
C GLN A 255 -11.59 0.14 -3.82
N MET A 256 -12.10 0.66 -4.95
CA MET A 256 -11.77 2.00 -5.43
C MET A 256 -12.39 3.11 -4.57
N TYR A 257 -13.53 2.86 -3.93
CA TYR A 257 -14.09 3.82 -2.97
C TYR A 257 -13.12 4.17 -1.84
N LYS A 258 -12.46 3.16 -1.25
CA LYS A 258 -11.48 3.38 -0.18
C LYS A 258 -10.29 4.22 -0.63
N VAL A 259 -9.93 4.09 -1.90
CA VAL A 259 -8.81 4.81 -2.52
C VAL A 259 -9.22 6.23 -2.93
N HIS A 260 -10.41 6.40 -3.54
CA HIS A 260 -10.87 7.69 -4.06
C HIS A 260 -11.32 8.66 -2.96
N ARG A 261 -11.98 8.15 -1.92
CA ARG A 261 -12.58 8.96 -0.84
C ARG A 261 -11.64 10.05 -0.28
N PRO A 262 -10.39 9.78 0.12
CA PRO A 262 -9.52 10.82 0.66
C PRO A 262 -9.17 11.91 -0.36
N HIS A 263 -9.16 11.58 -1.67
CA HIS A 263 -8.80 12.52 -2.73
C HIS A 263 -9.96 13.43 -3.11
N VAL A 264 -11.18 12.92 -3.08
CA VAL A 264 -12.40 13.73 -3.29
C VAL A 264 -12.66 14.62 -2.08
N ALA A 265 -12.60 14.07 -0.86
CA ALA A 265 -12.75 14.82 0.39
C ALA A 265 -11.73 15.95 0.53
N ALA A 266 -10.50 15.74 0.05
CA ALA A 266 -9.46 16.75 0.05
C ALA A 266 -9.57 17.78 -1.08
N GLY A 267 -10.53 17.65 -2.02
CA GLY A 267 -10.64 18.50 -3.20
C GLY A 267 -9.52 18.32 -4.22
N TYR A 268 -8.81 17.19 -4.18
CA TYR A 268 -7.82 16.85 -5.21
C TYR A 268 -8.52 16.35 -6.48
N LEU A 269 -9.61 15.60 -6.31
CA LEU A 269 -10.54 15.20 -7.37
C LEU A 269 -11.86 15.92 -7.19
N ALA A 270 -12.38 16.50 -8.28
CA ALA A 270 -13.72 17.08 -8.33
C ALA A 270 -14.77 16.01 -8.63
N GLN A 271 -14.45 15.04 -9.49
CA GLN A 271 -15.38 13.99 -9.91
C GLN A 271 -14.61 12.73 -10.33
N VAL A 272 -15.23 11.58 -10.09
CA VAL A 272 -14.79 10.27 -10.59
C VAL A 272 -15.95 9.62 -11.32
N ARG A 273 -15.72 9.15 -12.56
CA ARG A 273 -16.69 8.38 -13.34
C ARG A 273 -16.03 7.08 -13.79
N SER A 274 -16.83 6.05 -14.06
CA SER A 274 -16.36 4.78 -14.60
C SER A 274 -17.15 4.39 -15.84
N THR A 275 -16.46 3.85 -16.84
CA THR A 275 -17.07 3.28 -18.04
C THR A 275 -16.61 1.85 -18.16
N ALA A 276 -17.53 0.91 -18.32
CA ALA A 276 -17.21 -0.49 -18.54
C ALA A 276 -16.43 -0.66 -19.85
N THR A 277 -15.42 -1.50 -19.85
CA THR A 277 -14.58 -1.84 -20.99
C THR A 277 -14.06 -3.27 -20.84
N THR A 278 -13.24 -3.72 -21.76
CA THR A 278 -12.50 -4.97 -21.69
C THR A 278 -11.00 -4.71 -21.80
N ASP A 279 -10.20 -5.58 -21.23
CA ASP A 279 -8.75 -5.58 -21.46
C ASP A 279 -8.37 -6.25 -22.79
N ALA A 280 -7.07 -6.39 -23.03
CA ALA A 280 -6.54 -7.01 -24.25
C ALA A 280 -6.90 -8.52 -24.36
N ASP A 281 -7.15 -9.16 -23.22
CA ASP A 281 -7.50 -10.59 -23.13
C ASP A 281 -9.03 -10.81 -23.10
N GLY A 282 -9.83 -9.74 -23.34
CA GLY A 282 -11.28 -9.80 -23.35
C GLY A 282 -11.92 -9.87 -21.94
N GLN A 283 -11.15 -9.73 -20.86
CA GLN A 283 -11.68 -9.76 -19.50
C GLN A 283 -12.32 -8.43 -19.14
N PRO A 284 -13.36 -8.42 -18.26
CA PRO A 284 -14.00 -7.20 -17.79
C PRO A 284 -12.97 -6.23 -17.19
N ASP A 285 -13.06 -4.98 -17.60
CA ASP A 285 -12.24 -3.88 -17.10
C ASP A 285 -13.07 -2.60 -17.04
N TRP A 286 -12.55 -1.56 -16.40
CA TRP A 286 -13.22 -0.25 -16.27
C TRP A 286 -12.24 0.86 -16.59
N LEU A 287 -12.68 1.76 -17.45
CA LEU A 287 -11.98 3.01 -17.68
C LEU A 287 -12.48 4.04 -16.67
N LEU A 288 -11.57 4.45 -15.79
CA LEU A 288 -11.85 5.42 -14.74
C LEU A 288 -11.48 6.81 -15.23
N HIS A 289 -12.42 7.76 -15.11
CA HIS A 289 -12.28 9.15 -15.54
C HIS A 289 -12.19 10.04 -14.29
N TYR A 290 -11.15 10.86 -14.21
CA TYR A 290 -10.84 11.71 -13.06
C TYR A 290 -10.84 13.17 -13.47
N THR A 291 -11.79 13.95 -12.96
CA THR A 291 -11.80 15.39 -13.13
C THR A 291 -10.92 16.04 -12.07
N PRO A 292 -9.91 16.85 -12.46
CA PRO A 292 -9.06 17.54 -11.49
C PRO A 292 -9.88 18.47 -10.58
N GLY A 293 -9.61 18.42 -9.29
CA GLY A 293 -10.19 19.35 -8.32
C GLY A 293 -9.32 20.58 -8.07
N PRO A 294 -9.78 21.54 -7.24
CA PRO A 294 -9.05 22.77 -6.95
C PRO A 294 -7.62 22.53 -6.45
N LYS A 295 -7.42 21.49 -5.65
CA LYS A 295 -6.10 21.15 -5.12
C LYS A 295 -5.14 20.67 -6.20
N ALA A 296 -5.59 19.89 -7.18
CA ALA A 296 -4.76 19.46 -8.30
C ALA A 296 -4.38 20.64 -9.21
N HIS A 297 -5.29 21.57 -9.44
CA HIS A 297 -5.01 22.81 -10.17
C HIS A 297 -3.99 23.68 -9.44
N ALA A 298 -4.11 23.83 -8.12
CA ALA A 298 -3.17 24.60 -7.31
C ALA A 298 -1.77 23.96 -7.28
N GLU A 299 -1.68 22.62 -7.17
CA GLU A 299 -0.42 21.87 -7.26
C GLU A 299 0.26 22.09 -8.60
N TYR A 300 -0.49 21.99 -9.70
CA TYR A 300 0.00 22.21 -11.05
C TYR A 300 0.48 23.65 -11.24
N ALA A 301 -0.29 24.63 -10.78
CA ALA A 301 0.08 26.04 -10.87
C ALA A 301 1.34 26.34 -10.06
N ALA A 302 1.44 25.86 -8.81
CA ALA A 302 2.60 26.03 -7.97
C ALA A 302 3.87 25.42 -8.59
N PHE A 303 3.76 24.28 -9.26
CA PHE A 303 4.88 23.67 -9.97
C PHE A 303 5.36 24.49 -11.18
N ARG A 304 4.42 25.10 -11.92
CA ARG A 304 4.74 25.87 -13.13
C ARG A 304 5.29 27.28 -12.86
N HIS A 305 4.92 27.88 -11.73
CA HIS A 305 5.25 29.27 -11.43
C HIS A 305 6.57 29.48 -10.66
N GLN A 306 7.42 28.48 -10.56
CA GLN A 306 8.74 28.48 -9.92
C GLN A 306 8.75 28.34 -8.38
N PRO A 307 9.87 27.87 -7.80
CA PRO A 307 10.01 27.74 -6.35
C PRO A 307 9.96 29.13 -5.68
N GLY A 308 8.94 29.37 -4.89
CA GLY A 308 8.78 30.55 -4.08
C GLY A 308 7.45 31.30 -4.22
N VAL A 309 6.59 30.98 -5.17
CA VAL A 309 5.25 31.58 -5.27
C VAL A 309 4.22 30.72 -4.55
N GLU A 310 3.75 31.25 -3.43
CA GLU A 310 2.74 30.63 -2.60
C GLU A 310 1.36 30.73 -3.24
N THR A 311 0.77 29.61 -3.62
CA THR A 311 -0.63 29.53 -4.04
C THR A 311 -1.45 28.92 -2.89
N ALA A 312 -2.43 29.67 -2.42
CA ALA A 312 -3.28 29.24 -1.32
C ALA A 312 -4.30 28.19 -1.75
N LEU A 313 -4.45 27.16 -0.93
CA LEU A 313 -5.50 26.17 -1.07
C LEU A 313 -6.72 26.48 -0.20
N PRO A 314 -7.94 26.16 -0.67
CA PRO A 314 -9.11 26.12 0.20
C PRO A 314 -8.91 25.08 1.32
N ARG A 315 -9.43 25.34 2.50
CA ARG A 315 -9.38 24.42 3.64
C ARG A 315 -10.28 23.21 3.35
N PRO A 316 -9.92 22.00 3.84
CA PRO A 316 -10.77 20.81 3.73
C PRO A 316 -12.12 20.94 4.46
N GLU A 317 -12.22 21.89 5.39
CA GLU A 317 -13.39 22.12 6.24
C GLU A 317 -14.56 22.77 5.50
N ASP A 318 -14.32 23.37 4.32
CA ASP A 318 -15.33 24.09 3.55
C ASP A 318 -16.01 23.22 2.45
N ALA A 319 -15.62 21.95 2.30
CA ALA A 319 -16.22 21.04 1.34
C ALA A 319 -17.22 20.11 2.03
N GLU A 320 -18.51 20.39 1.86
CA GLU A 320 -19.54 19.39 2.16
C GLU A 320 -19.22 18.08 1.42
N PRO A 321 -19.32 16.91 2.08
CA PRO A 321 -19.06 15.63 1.44
C PRO A 321 -20.17 15.39 0.39
N ALA A 322 -19.88 15.73 -0.86
CA ALA A 322 -20.70 15.28 -1.96
C ALA A 322 -20.83 13.75 -1.89
N ASP A 323 -22.00 13.22 -2.08
CA ASP A 323 -22.29 11.79 -2.01
C ASP A 323 -21.44 11.04 -3.05
N LEU A 324 -20.29 10.56 -2.60
CA LEU A 324 -19.30 9.82 -3.40
C LEU A 324 -19.89 8.57 -4.05
N LEU A 325 -20.94 8.00 -3.43
CA LEU A 325 -21.64 6.84 -3.96
C LEU A 325 -22.45 7.22 -5.21
N ALA A 326 -23.07 8.39 -5.22
CA ALA A 326 -23.79 8.92 -6.37
C ALA A 326 -22.86 9.26 -7.54
N LEU A 327 -21.62 9.69 -7.25
CA LEU A 327 -20.62 10.01 -8.26
C LEU A 327 -20.03 8.79 -8.99
N MET A 328 -20.24 7.58 -8.47
CA MET A 328 -19.72 6.33 -9.04
C MET A 328 -20.80 5.48 -9.73
N LEU A 329 -22.03 5.98 -9.87
CA LEU A 329 -23.08 5.26 -10.59
C LEU A 329 -22.83 5.36 -12.11
N PRO A 330 -22.95 4.24 -12.88
CA PRO A 330 -23.06 4.34 -14.33
C PRO A 330 -24.35 5.08 -14.68
N GLU A 331 -24.31 5.93 -15.70
CA GLU A 331 -25.52 6.55 -16.24
C GLU A 331 -26.45 5.46 -16.79
N THR A 332 -27.47 5.10 -16.02
CA THR A 332 -28.59 4.29 -16.51
C THR A 332 -29.67 5.26 -17.04
N PRO A 333 -30.25 5.04 -18.22
CA PRO A 333 -31.30 5.91 -18.72
C PRO A 333 -32.49 5.85 -17.79
N ALA A 334 -33.04 7.02 -17.51
CA ALA A 334 -34.20 7.21 -16.65
C ALA A 334 -35.38 6.34 -17.09
N SER A 335 -35.85 5.46 -16.24
CA SER A 335 -37.13 4.81 -16.37
C SER A 335 -37.86 4.78 -15.04
N SER A 336 -38.95 5.55 -15.02
CA SER A 336 -40.24 5.34 -14.34
C SER A 336 -40.31 4.99 -12.84
N ALA A 337 -40.98 5.91 -12.14
CA ALA A 337 -42.00 5.81 -11.08
C ALA A 337 -41.77 4.92 -9.84
N PRO A 338 -42.10 5.40 -8.62
CA PRO A 338 -41.88 4.69 -7.37
C PRO A 338 -42.91 3.57 -7.18
N THR A 339 -42.45 2.34 -7.28
CA THR A 339 -43.19 1.16 -6.81
C THR A 339 -42.90 0.97 -5.31
N ALA A 340 -43.94 0.72 -4.53
CA ALA A 340 -43.91 0.48 -3.10
C ALA A 340 -42.79 -0.47 -2.67
N ALA A 341 -42.03 -0.06 -1.65
CA ALA A 341 -40.94 -0.84 -1.10
C ALA A 341 -41.43 -2.20 -0.57
N PRO A 342 -40.81 -3.32 -0.95
CA PRO A 342 -41.11 -4.62 -0.35
C PRO A 342 -40.69 -4.61 1.12
N SER A 343 -41.58 -5.10 1.99
CA SER A 343 -41.29 -5.34 3.41
C SER A 343 -40.06 -6.25 3.54
N HIS A 344 -38.97 -5.73 4.09
CA HIS A 344 -37.72 -6.47 4.22
C HIS A 344 -37.75 -7.23 5.57
N PRO A 345 -37.99 -8.56 5.62
CA PRO A 345 -38.16 -9.31 6.85
C PRO A 345 -36.97 -9.22 7.80
N GLN A 346 -35.78 -8.93 7.25
CA GLN A 346 -34.55 -8.72 8.04
C GLN A 346 -34.53 -7.36 8.75
N ALA A 347 -35.14 -6.32 8.16
CA ALA A 347 -35.24 -5.01 8.80
C ALA A 347 -36.23 -5.04 9.96
N GLU A 348 -37.36 -5.72 9.78
CA GLU A 348 -38.34 -5.95 10.83
C GLU A 348 -37.74 -6.74 12.01
N ALA A 349 -37.03 -7.84 11.73
CA ALA A 349 -36.34 -8.62 12.74
C ALA A 349 -35.27 -7.79 13.51
N LEU A 350 -34.56 -6.90 12.84
CA LEU A 350 -33.56 -6.05 13.50
C LEU A 350 -34.20 -5.04 14.44
N VAL A 351 -35.34 -4.42 14.05
CA VAL A 351 -36.09 -3.50 14.91
C VAL A 351 -36.72 -4.24 16.08
N GLN A 352 -37.27 -5.44 15.88
CA GLN A 352 -37.80 -6.28 16.97
C GLN A 352 -36.70 -6.66 17.98
N GLN A 353 -35.49 -7.01 17.50
CA GLN A 353 -34.33 -7.28 18.38
C GLN A 353 -33.92 -6.03 19.17
N PHE A 354 -34.03 -4.83 18.59
CA PHE A 354 -33.81 -3.59 19.32
C PHE A 354 -34.80 -3.46 20.50
N TYR A 355 -36.11 -3.58 20.26
CA TYR A 355 -37.12 -3.44 21.30
C TYR A 355 -36.99 -4.52 22.38
N GLN A 356 -36.68 -5.74 21.98
CA GLN A 356 -36.43 -6.81 22.95
C GLN A 356 -35.23 -6.52 23.84
N ARG A 357 -34.13 -6.01 23.28
CA ARG A 357 -32.88 -5.80 24.01
C ARG A 357 -32.88 -4.54 24.88
N PHE A 358 -33.54 -3.46 24.44
CA PHE A 358 -33.56 -2.17 25.15
C PHE A 358 -34.78 -1.99 26.04
N HIS A 359 -35.90 -2.60 25.71
CA HIS A 359 -37.17 -2.41 26.40
C HIS A 359 -37.83 -3.71 26.93
N GLY A 360 -37.26 -4.88 26.63
CA GLY A 360 -37.80 -6.17 27.08
C GLY A 360 -39.08 -6.62 26.34
N HIS A 361 -39.49 -5.91 25.29
CA HIS A 361 -40.71 -6.23 24.54
C HIS A 361 -40.39 -6.96 23.24
N ALA A 362 -40.83 -8.22 23.10
CA ALA A 362 -40.57 -9.07 21.93
C ALA A 362 -41.54 -8.84 20.75
N GLN A 363 -42.71 -8.25 20.98
CA GLN A 363 -43.75 -8.02 19.97
C GLN A 363 -44.09 -6.54 19.89
N VAL A 364 -43.35 -5.82 19.06
CA VAL A 364 -43.63 -4.41 18.71
C VAL A 364 -43.81 -4.31 17.19
N THR A 365 -44.85 -3.65 16.74
CA THR A 365 -45.04 -3.35 15.33
C THR A 365 -44.12 -2.17 14.95
N PRO A 366 -43.06 -2.38 14.12
CA PRO A 366 -42.16 -1.32 13.74
C PRO A 366 -42.87 -0.22 12.97
N THR A 367 -42.50 1.03 13.19
CA THR A 367 -42.98 2.15 12.39
C THR A 367 -42.32 2.14 11.00
N ALA A 368 -42.97 2.73 10.00
CA ALA A 368 -42.44 2.85 8.65
C ALA A 368 -41.06 3.56 8.63
N LYS A 369 -40.84 4.53 9.52
CA LYS A 369 -39.57 5.24 9.69
C LYS A 369 -38.46 4.31 10.20
N GLU A 370 -38.76 3.47 11.17
CA GLU A 370 -37.78 2.52 11.74
C GLU A 370 -37.43 1.42 10.73
N LEU A 371 -38.40 0.94 9.97
CA LEU A 371 -38.15 -0.01 8.89
C LEU A 371 -37.25 0.60 7.80
N THR A 372 -37.48 1.86 7.43
CA THR A 372 -36.62 2.58 6.50
C THR A 372 -35.20 2.72 7.02
N GLN A 373 -35.04 3.08 8.30
CA GLN A 373 -33.73 3.21 8.95
C GLN A 373 -33.01 1.88 9.07
N ALA A 374 -33.73 0.81 9.46
CA ALA A 374 -33.16 -0.54 9.55
C ALA A 374 -32.76 -1.09 8.18
N THR A 375 -33.59 -0.86 7.16
CA THR A 375 -33.28 -1.25 5.77
C THR A 375 -32.05 -0.49 5.27
N ALA A 376 -31.96 0.82 5.49
CA ALA A 376 -30.79 1.62 5.13
C ALA A 376 -29.52 1.12 5.84
N LEU A 377 -29.62 0.81 7.14
CA LEU A 377 -28.50 0.27 7.90
C LEU A 377 -28.04 -1.11 7.38
N LEU A 378 -28.98 -2.03 7.13
CA LEU A 378 -28.68 -3.35 6.57
C LEU A 378 -28.07 -3.27 5.18
N THR A 379 -28.59 -2.38 4.34
CA THR A 379 -28.07 -2.15 2.98
C THR A 379 -26.67 -1.55 3.01
N ALA A 380 -26.42 -0.57 3.90
CA ALA A 380 -25.14 0.12 3.98
C ALA A 380 -24.05 -0.71 4.66
N GLN A 381 -24.38 -1.46 5.71
CA GLN A 381 -23.38 -2.10 6.59
C GLN A 381 -23.42 -3.63 6.57
N GLY A 382 -24.47 -4.21 6.04
CA GLY A 382 -24.71 -5.66 6.11
C GLY A 382 -25.22 -6.13 7.47
N ARG A 383 -25.69 -7.39 7.53
CA ARG A 383 -26.34 -7.97 8.69
C ARG A 383 -25.42 -8.05 9.92
N GLU A 384 -24.19 -8.49 9.73
CA GLU A 384 -23.25 -8.69 10.85
C GLU A 384 -22.93 -7.39 11.57
N LYS A 385 -22.59 -6.32 10.82
CA LYS A 385 -22.27 -5.00 11.39
C LYS A 385 -23.50 -4.35 12.01
N ALA A 386 -24.69 -4.55 11.44
CA ALA A 386 -25.93 -4.06 12.02
C ALA A 386 -26.25 -4.75 13.36
N GLN A 387 -26.04 -6.04 13.49
CA GLN A 387 -26.18 -6.77 14.75
C GLN A 387 -25.12 -6.37 15.77
N TYR A 388 -23.88 -6.15 15.33
CA TYR A 388 -22.82 -5.66 16.19
C TYR A 388 -23.14 -4.24 16.71
N LEU A 389 -23.65 -3.35 15.85
CA LEU A 389 -24.10 -2.01 16.26
C LEU A 389 -25.15 -2.10 17.34
N LEU A 390 -26.11 -2.99 17.21
CA LEU A 390 -27.16 -3.17 18.22
C LEU A 390 -26.57 -3.60 19.58
N THR A 391 -25.62 -4.54 19.56
CA THR A 391 -24.94 -5.00 20.78
C THR A 391 -24.07 -3.91 21.40
N PHE A 392 -23.27 -3.25 20.59
CA PHE A 392 -22.39 -2.16 21.03
C PHE A 392 -23.20 -0.99 21.61
N SER A 393 -24.30 -0.61 20.93
CA SER A 393 -25.16 0.49 21.37
C SER A 393 -25.81 0.19 22.71
N HIS A 394 -26.22 -1.05 22.94
CA HIS A 394 -26.78 -1.46 24.21
C HIS A 394 -25.76 -1.34 25.36
N GLN A 395 -24.54 -1.82 25.16
CA GLN A 395 -23.47 -1.70 26.15
C GLN A 395 -23.07 -0.22 26.40
N ALA A 396 -22.95 0.56 25.33
CA ALA A 396 -22.61 1.97 25.43
C ALA A 396 -23.73 2.79 26.10
N ALA A 397 -24.98 2.45 25.84
CA ALA A 397 -26.15 3.08 26.47
C ALA A 397 -26.21 2.79 27.98
N GLN A 398 -25.89 1.57 28.39
CA GLN A 398 -25.78 1.23 29.82
C GLN A 398 -24.69 2.02 30.53
N ALA A 399 -23.52 2.19 29.88
CA ALA A 399 -22.40 2.96 30.45
C ALA A 399 -22.70 4.47 30.59
N THR A 400 -23.54 5.01 29.71
CA THR A 400 -23.86 6.47 29.66
C THR A 400 -25.23 6.80 30.28
N GLN A 401 -25.97 5.82 30.80
CA GLN A 401 -27.35 5.96 31.28
C GLN A 401 -28.32 6.55 30.23
N TYR A 402 -27.98 6.45 28.95
CA TYR A 402 -28.85 6.89 27.87
C TYR A 402 -29.76 5.75 27.42
N HIS A 403 -31.07 6.00 27.40
CA HIS A 403 -32.08 5.00 27.02
C HIS A 403 -32.73 5.39 25.68
N PRO A 404 -32.25 4.86 24.54
CA PRO A 404 -32.88 5.08 23.24
C PRO A 404 -34.33 4.59 23.25
N GLN A 405 -35.29 5.46 22.99
CA GLN A 405 -36.73 5.13 23.00
C GLN A 405 -37.19 4.51 21.68
N VAL A 406 -36.47 4.77 20.59
CA VAL A 406 -36.78 4.32 19.24
C VAL A 406 -35.51 3.83 18.53
N PHE A 407 -35.69 2.96 17.52
CA PHE A 407 -34.58 2.37 16.77
C PHE A 407 -33.58 3.41 16.26
N GLY A 408 -34.04 4.58 15.79
CA GLY A 408 -33.17 5.65 15.33
C GLY A 408 -32.17 6.16 16.37
N GLY A 409 -32.44 5.98 17.67
CA GLY A 409 -31.54 6.39 18.76
C GLY A 409 -30.22 5.62 18.79
N ILE A 410 -30.15 4.40 18.26
CA ILE A 410 -28.91 3.64 18.21
C ILE A 410 -27.99 4.11 17.07
N LEU A 411 -28.51 4.81 16.08
CA LEU A 411 -27.71 5.27 14.94
C LEU A 411 -26.65 6.29 15.35
N HIS A 412 -26.81 6.96 16.49
CA HIS A 412 -25.76 7.79 17.08
C HIS A 412 -24.46 7.05 17.40
N TYR A 413 -24.53 5.73 17.61
CA TYR A 413 -23.37 4.92 17.92
C TYR A 413 -22.71 4.31 16.68
N THR A 414 -23.25 4.54 15.48
CA THR A 414 -22.85 3.84 14.24
C THR A 414 -21.34 3.95 14.00
N ASP A 415 -20.78 5.15 13.99
CA ASP A 415 -19.35 5.34 13.70
C ASP A 415 -18.45 4.68 14.74
N ARG A 416 -18.82 4.79 16.02
CA ARG A 416 -18.06 4.19 17.13
C ARG A 416 -18.14 2.66 17.10
N ALA A 417 -19.33 2.12 16.83
CA ALA A 417 -19.54 0.68 16.73
C ALA A 417 -18.81 0.08 15.53
N LEU A 418 -18.86 0.75 14.38
CA LEU A 418 -18.15 0.29 13.18
C LEU A 418 -16.63 0.34 13.38
N ALA A 419 -16.11 1.40 13.98
CA ALA A 419 -14.70 1.50 14.31
C ALA A 419 -14.25 0.39 15.28
N ALA A 420 -15.08 0.07 16.30
CA ALA A 420 -14.80 -1.00 17.24
C ALA A 420 -14.87 -2.39 16.57
N TYR A 421 -15.86 -2.63 15.71
CA TYR A 421 -15.97 -3.86 14.92
C TYR A 421 -14.77 -4.07 14.01
N ASP A 422 -14.37 -3.04 13.28
CA ASP A 422 -13.23 -3.12 12.36
C ASP A 422 -11.92 -3.33 13.13
N ALA A 423 -11.75 -2.70 14.30
CA ALA A 423 -10.60 -2.92 15.18
C ALA A 423 -10.55 -4.36 15.73
N GLN A 424 -11.69 -4.90 16.19
CA GLN A 424 -11.78 -6.26 16.69
C GLN A 424 -11.51 -7.29 15.57
N THR A 425 -12.07 -7.06 14.40
CA THR A 425 -11.84 -7.91 13.23
C THR A 425 -10.37 -7.89 12.80
N ALA A 426 -9.75 -6.71 12.79
CA ALA A 426 -8.33 -6.56 12.48
C ALA A 426 -7.44 -7.30 13.49
N GLN A 427 -7.77 -7.21 14.79
CA GLN A 427 -7.06 -7.95 15.84
C GLN A 427 -7.20 -9.47 15.69
N ALA A 428 -8.43 -9.95 15.38
CA ALA A 428 -8.67 -11.37 15.17
C ALA A 428 -7.89 -11.91 13.95
N ILE A 429 -7.88 -11.16 12.85
CA ILE A 429 -7.09 -11.51 11.65
C ILE A 429 -5.59 -11.51 11.98
N GLN A 430 -5.10 -10.51 12.71
CA GLN A 430 -3.71 -10.44 13.10
C GLN A 430 -3.31 -11.62 14.00
N ALA A 431 -4.15 -11.97 14.96
CA ALA A 431 -3.93 -13.12 15.84
C ALA A 431 -3.92 -14.45 15.06
N ALA A 432 -4.86 -14.62 14.12
CA ALA A 432 -4.89 -15.80 13.25
C ALA A 432 -3.64 -15.91 12.36
N THR A 433 -3.19 -14.78 11.77
CA THR A 433 -1.97 -14.74 10.97
C THR A 433 -0.73 -15.06 11.79
N GLN A 434 -0.65 -14.54 13.02
CA GLN A 434 0.47 -14.85 13.92
C GLN A 434 0.50 -16.31 14.32
N ARG A 435 -0.66 -16.93 14.58
CA ARG A 435 -0.76 -18.38 14.88
C ARG A 435 -0.31 -19.21 13.68
N ALA A 436 -0.84 -18.92 12.50
CA ALA A 436 -0.45 -19.63 11.28
C ALA A 436 1.07 -19.54 11.01
N ALA A 437 1.67 -18.35 11.20
CA ALA A 437 3.12 -18.19 11.05
C ALA A 437 3.93 -18.90 12.15
N ALA A 438 3.40 -19.02 13.35
CA ALA A 438 4.03 -19.78 14.43
C ALA A 438 3.95 -21.30 14.16
N ASP A 439 2.81 -21.77 13.69
CA ASP A 439 2.61 -23.18 13.32
C ASP A 439 3.52 -23.59 12.17
N GLU A 440 3.63 -22.73 11.12
CA GLU A 440 4.55 -22.97 10.00
C GLU A 440 6.03 -23.04 10.43
N ARG A 441 6.44 -22.16 11.34
CA ARG A 441 7.81 -22.21 11.91
C ARG A 441 8.05 -23.50 12.68
N THR A 442 7.11 -23.89 13.52
CA THR A 442 7.20 -25.12 14.32
C THR A 442 7.31 -26.34 13.40
N GLN A 443 6.52 -26.41 12.34
CA GLN A 443 6.60 -27.48 11.35
C GLN A 443 7.95 -27.48 10.61
N HIS A 444 8.44 -26.31 10.24
CA HIS A 444 9.75 -26.21 9.59
C HIS A 444 10.91 -26.63 10.50
N GLU A 445 10.85 -26.27 11.79
CA GLU A 445 11.83 -26.72 12.79
C GLU A 445 11.78 -28.26 12.96
N GLN A 446 10.59 -28.84 12.98
CA GLN A 446 10.42 -30.29 13.05
C GLN A 446 10.98 -30.99 11.81
N TYR A 447 10.75 -30.43 10.63
CA TYR A 447 11.32 -30.94 9.38
C TYR A 447 12.84 -30.91 9.39
N LEU A 448 13.44 -29.79 9.81
CA LEU A 448 14.90 -29.67 9.90
C LEU A 448 15.51 -30.66 10.90
N ALA A 449 14.86 -30.85 12.04
CA ALA A 449 15.30 -31.82 13.04
C ALA A 449 15.21 -33.25 12.50
N TRP A 450 14.10 -33.61 11.86
CA TRP A 450 13.94 -34.88 11.18
C TRP A 450 15.00 -35.10 10.10
N GLN A 451 15.21 -34.12 9.20
CA GLN A 451 16.18 -34.19 8.13
C GLN A 451 17.61 -34.39 8.68
N GLN A 452 17.98 -33.68 9.76
CA GLN A 452 19.25 -33.85 10.40
C GLN A 452 19.45 -35.26 10.96
N GLN A 453 18.40 -35.84 11.53
CA GLN A 453 18.43 -37.22 12.07
C GLN A 453 18.63 -38.24 10.97
N GLU A 454 17.88 -38.11 9.84
CA GLU A 454 18.04 -38.98 8.68
C GLU A 454 19.43 -38.88 8.07
N LEU A 455 19.95 -37.67 7.89
CA LEU A 455 21.29 -37.45 7.35
C LEU A 455 22.38 -38.00 8.28
N ALA A 456 22.21 -37.90 9.58
CA ALA A 456 23.14 -38.53 10.55
C ALA A 456 23.12 -40.06 10.45
N GLY A 457 21.92 -40.65 10.28
CA GLY A 457 21.77 -42.08 10.04
C GLY A 457 22.45 -42.54 8.74
N LEU A 458 22.23 -41.79 7.65
CA LEU A 458 22.85 -42.07 6.36
C LEU A 458 24.39 -42.00 6.42
N ARG A 459 24.93 -41.00 7.10
CA ARG A 459 26.39 -40.89 7.32
C ARG A 459 26.96 -42.06 8.13
N ALA A 460 26.26 -42.49 9.18
CA ALA A 460 26.68 -43.61 10.01
C ALA A 460 26.60 -44.98 9.28
N ALA A 461 25.74 -45.09 8.29
CA ALA A 461 25.57 -46.30 7.50
C ALA A 461 26.60 -46.43 6.34
N LEU A 462 27.25 -45.33 5.94
CA LEU A 462 28.26 -45.34 4.92
C LEU A 462 29.59 -45.93 5.42
N PRO A 463 30.28 -46.75 4.58
CA PRO A 463 31.66 -47.17 4.91
C PRO A 463 32.59 -45.96 5.07
N PRO A 464 33.51 -45.96 6.06
CA PRO A 464 34.39 -44.81 6.31
C PRO A 464 35.20 -44.37 5.07
N GLU A 465 35.57 -45.29 4.21
CA GLU A 465 36.31 -45.02 2.96
C GLU A 465 35.46 -44.25 1.94
N GLU A 466 34.17 -44.59 1.83
CA GLU A 466 33.23 -43.91 0.89
C GLU A 466 32.89 -42.49 1.39
N LEU A 467 32.71 -42.34 2.69
CA LEU A 467 32.45 -41.02 3.30
C LEU A 467 33.67 -40.11 3.11
N ALA A 468 34.90 -40.61 3.36
CA ALA A 468 36.12 -39.84 3.16
C ALA A 468 36.32 -39.44 1.70
N ALA A 469 36.03 -40.33 0.77
CA ALA A 469 36.12 -40.07 -0.67
C ALA A 469 35.10 -38.97 -1.09
N LEU A 470 33.86 -39.02 -0.58
CA LEU A 470 32.83 -38.03 -0.82
C LEU A 470 33.21 -36.65 -0.25
N GLU A 471 33.72 -36.61 0.97
CA GLU A 471 34.21 -35.36 1.60
C GLU A 471 35.38 -34.76 0.81
N ALA A 472 36.34 -35.57 0.35
CA ALA A 472 37.46 -35.12 -0.46
C ALA A 472 36.99 -34.55 -1.82
N ALA A 473 36.03 -35.21 -2.48
CA ALA A 473 35.47 -34.74 -3.74
C ALA A 473 34.76 -33.39 -3.57
N GLN A 474 33.92 -33.22 -2.53
CA GLN A 474 33.25 -31.96 -2.25
C GLN A 474 34.22 -30.86 -1.83
N HIS A 475 35.25 -31.18 -1.06
CA HIS A 475 36.31 -30.25 -0.69
C HIS A 475 37.02 -29.71 -1.96
N ALA A 476 37.47 -30.60 -2.84
CA ALA A 476 38.13 -30.21 -4.08
C ALA A 476 37.24 -29.29 -4.96
N ARG A 477 35.95 -29.60 -5.05
CA ARG A 477 34.97 -28.77 -5.78
C ARG A 477 34.84 -27.37 -5.19
N LEU A 478 34.64 -27.29 -3.86
CA LEU A 478 34.46 -26.00 -3.17
C LEU A 478 35.72 -25.12 -3.19
N VAL A 479 36.91 -25.74 -3.18
CA VAL A 479 38.18 -25.02 -3.37
C VAL A 479 38.26 -24.46 -4.80
N ALA A 480 37.87 -25.23 -5.80
CA ALA A 480 37.84 -24.77 -7.19
C ALA A 480 36.82 -23.64 -7.43
N GLU A 481 35.72 -23.65 -6.69
CA GLU A 481 34.69 -22.58 -6.68
C GLU A 481 35.11 -21.33 -5.88
N GLY A 482 36.29 -21.33 -5.24
CA GLY A 482 36.83 -20.17 -4.51
C GLY A 482 36.25 -19.97 -3.10
N THR A 483 35.74 -21.02 -2.47
CA THR A 483 35.21 -20.93 -1.10
C THR A 483 36.34 -20.57 -0.09
N PRO A 484 36.15 -19.55 0.77
CA PRO A 484 37.16 -19.13 1.74
C PRO A 484 37.55 -20.27 2.70
N ALA A 485 38.83 -20.41 3.00
CA ALA A 485 39.39 -21.51 3.82
C ALA A 485 38.69 -21.65 5.19
N VAL A 486 38.30 -20.56 5.82
CA VAL A 486 37.58 -20.56 7.11
C VAL A 486 36.19 -21.19 7.02
N ALA A 487 35.53 -21.09 5.86
CA ALA A 487 34.17 -21.63 5.62
C ALA A 487 34.19 -23.07 5.09
N LEU A 488 35.32 -23.55 4.56
CA LEU A 488 35.46 -24.86 3.91
C LEU A 488 34.94 -26.03 4.75
N PRO A 489 35.28 -26.21 6.03
CA PRO A 489 34.83 -27.38 6.80
C PRO A 489 33.32 -27.48 6.92
N LEU A 490 32.65 -26.32 7.13
CA LEU A 490 31.20 -26.27 7.21
C LEU A 490 30.56 -26.46 5.80
N ALA A 491 31.12 -25.83 4.78
CA ALA A 491 30.65 -25.94 3.42
C ALA A 491 30.77 -27.38 2.87
N VAL A 492 31.84 -28.07 3.14
CA VAL A 492 32.03 -29.49 2.79
C VAL A 492 30.97 -30.35 3.47
N ARG A 493 30.73 -30.14 4.76
CA ARG A 493 29.70 -30.88 5.50
C ARG A 493 28.32 -30.69 4.88
N VAL A 494 27.97 -29.45 4.58
CA VAL A 494 26.67 -29.11 3.95
C VAL A 494 26.56 -29.70 2.54
N ALA A 495 27.66 -29.67 1.77
CA ALA A 495 27.69 -30.24 0.43
C ALA A 495 27.56 -31.77 0.43
N VAL A 496 28.19 -32.46 1.38
CA VAL A 496 28.04 -33.91 1.58
C VAL A 496 26.59 -34.23 1.99
N ASP A 497 26.01 -33.50 2.93
CA ASP A 497 24.62 -33.68 3.33
C ASP A 497 23.64 -33.49 2.16
N ALA A 498 23.89 -32.52 1.29
CA ALA A 498 23.08 -32.30 0.11
C ALA A 498 23.15 -33.47 -0.89
N VAL A 499 24.34 -34.07 -1.09
CA VAL A 499 24.50 -35.25 -1.94
C VAL A 499 23.78 -36.45 -1.33
N LEU A 500 23.94 -36.69 -0.04
CA LEU A 500 23.27 -37.79 0.65
C LEU A 500 21.75 -37.65 0.64
N ALA A 501 21.23 -36.45 0.84
CA ALA A 501 19.81 -36.17 0.77
C ALA A 501 19.22 -36.51 -0.61
N VAL A 502 19.93 -36.14 -1.69
CA VAL A 502 19.53 -36.46 -3.06
C VAL A 502 19.61 -37.96 -3.37
N GLN A 503 20.70 -38.63 -2.96
CA GLN A 503 20.88 -40.05 -3.16
C GLN A 503 19.85 -40.91 -2.43
N ALA A 504 19.50 -40.51 -1.22
CA ALA A 504 18.49 -41.19 -0.41
C ALA A 504 17.04 -40.78 -0.77
N GLY A 505 16.86 -39.81 -1.67
CA GLY A 505 15.53 -39.33 -2.06
C GLY A 505 14.76 -38.69 -0.89
N LEU A 506 15.44 -37.97 0.01
CA LEU A 506 14.76 -37.31 1.11
C LEU A 506 13.74 -36.30 0.58
N PRO A 507 12.49 -36.31 1.10
CA PRO A 507 11.41 -35.45 0.63
C PRO A 507 11.72 -33.96 0.89
N SER A 508 11.16 -33.10 0.06
CA SER A 508 11.13 -31.66 0.31
C SER A 508 10.27 -31.35 1.54
N PHE A 509 10.35 -30.12 2.06
CA PHE A 509 9.51 -29.70 3.18
C PHE A 509 8.01 -29.84 2.85
N GLU A 510 7.60 -29.50 1.63
CA GLU A 510 6.22 -29.62 1.17
C GLU A 510 5.75 -31.08 1.11
N ASP A 511 6.57 -31.97 0.55
CA ASP A 511 6.25 -33.41 0.48
C ASP A 511 6.22 -34.07 1.85
N TRP A 512 7.13 -33.70 2.74
CA TRP A 512 7.16 -34.14 4.12
C TRP A 512 5.90 -33.70 4.87
N GLN A 513 5.47 -32.44 4.70
CA GLN A 513 4.28 -31.88 5.31
C GLN A 513 3.03 -32.65 4.86
N GLN A 514 2.87 -32.92 3.56
CA GLN A 514 1.78 -33.72 3.02
C GLN A 514 1.75 -35.15 3.60
N THR A 515 2.92 -35.74 3.81
CA THR A 515 3.03 -37.08 4.41
C THR A 515 2.59 -37.05 5.87
N GLN A 516 2.93 -36.02 6.64
CA GLN A 516 2.51 -35.86 8.03
C GLN A 516 0.99 -35.60 8.15
N GLU A 517 0.41 -34.86 7.22
CA GLU A 517 -1.05 -34.64 7.17
C GLU A 517 -1.83 -35.90 6.81
N ALA A 518 -1.30 -36.75 5.93
CA ALA A 518 -1.88 -38.03 5.57
C ALA A 518 -1.84 -39.08 6.69
N CYS A 519 -0.94 -38.91 7.67
CA CYS A 519 -0.79 -39.80 8.83
C CYS A 519 -1.61 -39.35 10.05
N ARG A 520 -2.23 -38.18 10.02
CA ARG A 520 -3.15 -37.64 11.04
C ARG A 520 -4.60 -37.96 10.69
#